data_a9305f04eb1f2aee4f34314a615b646d
#
_entry.id   a9305f04eb1f2aee4f34314a615b646d
#
_cell.length_a   1.000
_cell.length_b   1.000
_cell.length_c   1.000
_cell.angle_alpha   90.00
_cell.angle_beta   90.00
_cell.angle_gamma   90.00
#
_symmetry.space_group_name_H-M   'P 1'
#
loop_
_entity.id
_entity.type
_entity.pdbx_description
1 polymer ?
#
loop_
_entity_poly.entity_id
_entity_poly.type
_entity_poly.pdbx_seq_one_letter_code
_entity_poly.pdbx_strand_id
1 'polypeptide(L)'
;MSALEFIAAEPMPPRRSALRRLWQRLPQNTRTQLLFDVSRMLAPLPDANPRGGFPIGIAGLFSTASGVGEGARLAYASLEAAGLAPTAFDLSPAFGQVELDEGARRRPVTPGAGSLIVHHNAPYLPHALWALGRARVRGRRIIGYWAWELPRLPTGWQASMRYLHEIWVPSTFTRDAVAAATDKPVHVMPHPLQPTAATPKMRGKFGLPEQALVVLNVFHLGSAFARKNPLAAVAAFRKAFGERADRVLAIKLIDNGAAGARRELNAAIAGAGNIRLIEGMLPEADMAGLMAAADIVI
;
A
#
# COMPACT_ATOMS: atom_id res chain seq x y z
N MET A 1 -9.22 -13.29 16.08
CA MET A 1 -8.44 -12.83 14.93
C MET A 1 -7.39 -13.89 14.64
N SER A 2 -7.50 -14.57 13.51
CA SER A 2 -6.52 -15.57 13.08
C SER A 2 -5.27 -14.79 12.62
N ALA A 3 -4.11 -15.11 13.20
CA ALA A 3 -2.85 -14.49 12.78
C ALA A 3 -2.59 -14.87 11.31
N LEU A 4 -2.40 -13.88 10.45
CA LEU A 4 -2.12 -14.06 9.04
C LEU A 4 -0.85 -14.90 8.85
N GLU A 5 -0.95 -16.02 8.15
CA GLU A 5 0.21 -16.84 7.83
C GLU A 5 0.85 -16.35 6.54
N PHE A 6 2.02 -15.69 6.65
CA PHE A 6 2.77 -15.18 5.52
C PHE A 6 3.88 -16.15 5.09
N ILE A 7 4.05 -16.30 3.79
CA ILE A 7 5.26 -16.89 3.23
C ILE A 7 6.16 -15.74 2.82
N ALA A 8 7.14 -15.40 3.66
CA ALA A 8 8.17 -14.47 3.29
C ALA A 8 8.96 -15.03 2.09
N ALA A 9 9.13 -14.23 1.05
CA ALA A 9 10.14 -14.55 0.04
C ALA A 9 11.48 -14.68 0.77
N GLU A 10 12.22 -15.78 0.53
CA GLU A 10 13.51 -15.97 1.21
C GLU A 10 14.36 -14.71 1.03
N PRO A 11 14.85 -14.09 2.12
CA PRO A 11 15.75 -12.97 2.00
C PRO A 11 17.00 -13.46 1.29
N MET A 12 17.39 -12.80 0.21
CA MET A 12 18.69 -13.04 -0.39
C MET A 12 19.76 -12.88 0.69
N PRO A 13 20.67 -13.85 0.87
CA PRO A 13 21.62 -13.82 1.96
C PRO A 13 22.42 -12.53 1.95
N PRO A 14 22.72 -11.94 3.13
CA PRO A 14 23.45 -10.69 3.23
C PRO A 14 24.92 -10.91 2.86
N ARG A 15 25.24 -10.99 1.57
CA ARG A 15 26.62 -10.88 1.12
C ARG A 15 27.05 -9.43 1.24
N ARG A 16 27.83 -9.10 2.26
CA ARG A 16 28.61 -7.86 2.41
C ARG A 16 29.67 -7.82 1.31
N SER A 17 29.30 -7.65 0.06
CA SER A 17 30.21 -7.63 -1.08
C SER A 17 30.59 -6.20 -1.45
N ALA A 18 31.75 -6.03 -2.09
CA ALA A 18 32.18 -4.77 -2.70
C ALA A 18 31.11 -4.21 -3.63
N LEU A 19 30.32 -5.07 -4.27
CA LEU A 19 29.16 -4.74 -5.09
C LEU A 19 28.09 -3.93 -4.33
N ARG A 20 27.81 -4.24 -3.06
CA ARG A 20 26.83 -3.48 -2.26
C ARG A 20 27.31 -2.06 -2.00
N ARG A 21 28.61 -1.88 -1.77
CA ARG A 21 29.20 -0.53 -1.58
C ARG A 21 29.16 0.29 -2.87
N LEU A 22 29.44 -0.34 -4.01
CA LEU A 22 29.33 0.29 -5.32
C LEU A 22 27.87 0.65 -5.64
N TRP A 23 26.94 -0.26 -5.39
CA TRP A 23 25.50 -0.03 -5.55
C TRP A 23 25.00 1.16 -4.72
N GLN A 24 25.43 1.29 -3.46
CA GLN A 24 25.03 2.39 -2.59
C GLN A 24 25.58 3.76 -3.04
N ARG A 25 26.64 3.80 -3.86
CA ARG A 25 27.18 5.04 -4.43
C ARG A 25 26.38 5.57 -5.63
N LEU A 26 25.57 4.73 -6.25
CA LEU A 26 24.72 5.16 -7.36
C LEU A 26 23.59 6.05 -6.86
N PRO A 27 23.20 7.10 -7.61
CA PRO A 27 22.00 7.88 -7.32
C PRO A 27 20.76 6.99 -7.19
N GLN A 28 19.83 7.35 -6.32
CA GLN A 28 18.63 6.56 -6.04
C GLN A 28 17.84 6.25 -7.31
N ASN A 29 17.65 7.24 -8.19
CA ASN A 29 16.93 7.06 -9.45
C ASN A 29 17.60 6.02 -10.35
N THR A 30 18.95 6.06 -10.45
CA THR A 30 19.73 5.09 -11.24
C THR A 30 19.58 3.67 -10.68
N ARG A 31 19.62 3.51 -9.35
CA ARG A 31 19.42 2.22 -8.70
C ARG A 31 18.03 1.67 -8.98
N THR A 32 17.01 2.51 -8.86
CA THR A 32 15.62 2.13 -9.12
C THR A 32 15.44 1.70 -10.59
N GLN A 33 16.00 2.47 -11.53
CA GLN A 33 15.91 2.14 -12.95
C GLN A 33 16.62 0.81 -13.27
N LEU A 34 17.84 0.62 -12.79
CA LEU A 34 18.59 -0.63 -12.97
C LEU A 34 17.84 -1.83 -12.37
N LEU A 35 17.25 -1.67 -11.17
CA LEU A 35 16.45 -2.72 -10.56
C LEU A 35 15.25 -3.09 -11.43
N PHE A 36 14.56 -2.11 -12.00
CA PHE A 36 13.42 -2.36 -12.89
C PHE A 36 13.85 -3.06 -14.18
N ASP A 37 14.95 -2.64 -14.78
CA ASP A 37 15.45 -3.23 -16.03
C ASP A 37 15.90 -4.68 -15.80
N VAL A 38 16.68 -4.95 -14.76
CA VAL A 38 17.08 -6.31 -14.36
C VAL A 38 15.86 -7.16 -14.02
N SER A 39 14.90 -6.61 -13.28
CA SER A 39 13.69 -7.33 -12.94
C SER A 39 12.87 -7.71 -14.16
N ARG A 40 12.78 -6.83 -15.17
CA ARG A 40 12.10 -7.13 -16.44
C ARG A 40 12.76 -8.26 -17.23
N MET A 41 14.10 -8.39 -17.10
CA MET A 41 14.84 -9.47 -17.76
C MET A 41 14.69 -10.81 -17.03
N LEU A 42 14.66 -10.79 -15.69
CA LEU A 42 14.69 -12.00 -14.86
C LEU A 42 13.31 -12.46 -14.38
N ALA A 43 12.28 -11.61 -14.46
CA ALA A 43 10.94 -11.97 -14.05
C ALA A 43 10.41 -13.15 -14.88
N PRO A 44 9.86 -14.19 -14.23
CA PRO A 44 9.28 -15.31 -14.94
C PRO A 44 8.04 -14.85 -15.71
N LEU A 45 7.98 -15.21 -17.00
CA LEU A 45 6.77 -15.02 -17.78
C LEU A 45 5.71 -16.03 -17.35
N PRO A 46 4.43 -15.62 -17.29
CA PRO A 46 3.34 -16.53 -17.03
C PRO A 46 3.13 -17.53 -18.18
N ASP A 47 2.57 -18.68 -17.88
CA ASP A 47 2.20 -19.67 -18.90
C ASP A 47 0.99 -19.13 -19.71
N ALA A 48 0.95 -19.40 -21.02
CA ALA A 48 -0.06 -18.84 -21.92
C ALA A 48 -1.51 -19.25 -21.54
N ASN A 49 -1.69 -20.49 -21.09
CA ASN A 49 -3.00 -21.08 -20.77
C ASN A 49 -3.02 -21.70 -19.37
N PRO A 50 -2.99 -20.88 -18.30
CA PRO A 50 -3.07 -21.40 -16.93
C PRO A 50 -4.50 -21.87 -16.63
N ARG A 51 -4.64 -22.90 -15.80
CA ARG A 51 -5.98 -23.39 -15.40
C ARG A 51 -6.74 -22.39 -14.52
N GLY A 52 -6.05 -21.51 -13.79
CA GLY A 52 -6.72 -20.59 -12.85
C GLY A 52 -7.48 -21.30 -11.71
N GLY A 53 -8.31 -20.53 -10.99
CA GLY A 53 -9.12 -21.07 -9.89
C GLY A 53 -8.31 -21.27 -8.60
N PHE A 54 -8.56 -22.38 -7.90
CA PHE A 54 -7.90 -22.70 -6.63
C PHE A 54 -6.63 -23.53 -6.80
N PRO A 55 -5.65 -23.42 -5.88
CA PRO A 55 -5.62 -22.52 -4.71
C PRO A 55 -5.37 -21.05 -5.10
N ILE A 56 -5.84 -20.12 -4.24
CA ILE A 56 -5.64 -18.68 -4.45
C ILE A 56 -4.42 -18.23 -3.64
N GLY A 57 -3.50 -17.55 -4.30
CA GLY A 57 -2.40 -16.83 -3.66
C GLY A 57 -2.60 -15.31 -3.76
N ILE A 58 -2.20 -14.57 -2.73
CA ILE A 58 -2.11 -13.12 -2.76
C ILE A 58 -0.67 -12.73 -2.47
N ALA A 59 -0.03 -12.06 -3.41
CA ALA A 59 1.29 -11.47 -3.25
C ALA A 59 1.16 -9.96 -3.06
N GLY A 60 1.66 -9.43 -1.96
CA GLY A 60 1.53 -8.00 -1.62
C GLY A 60 2.49 -7.56 -0.54
N LEU A 61 2.45 -6.28 -0.20
CA LEU A 61 3.30 -5.68 0.83
C LEU A 61 2.67 -5.84 2.23
N PHE A 62 2.54 -7.07 2.70
CA PHE A 62 1.80 -7.37 3.93
C PHE A 62 2.43 -6.74 5.18
N SER A 63 3.76 -6.66 5.25
CA SER A 63 4.48 -6.06 6.38
C SER A 63 4.79 -4.57 6.18
N THR A 64 4.08 -3.87 5.29
CA THR A 64 4.28 -2.44 5.03
C THR A 64 3.06 -1.63 5.46
N ALA A 65 3.28 -0.56 6.21
CA ALA A 65 2.24 0.39 6.63
C ALA A 65 1.87 1.36 5.48
N SER A 66 1.24 0.84 4.44
CA SER A 66 0.85 1.60 3.24
C SER A 66 -0.54 1.18 2.76
N GLY A 67 -1.20 2.03 1.96
CA GLY A 67 -2.51 1.71 1.36
C GLY A 67 -2.46 0.48 0.45
N VAL A 68 -1.33 0.24 -0.25
CA VAL A 68 -1.15 -0.96 -1.07
C VAL A 68 -1.02 -2.21 -0.19
N GLY A 69 -0.29 -2.10 0.93
CA GLY A 69 -0.18 -3.18 1.91
C GLY A 69 -1.52 -3.47 2.58
N GLU A 70 -2.24 -2.43 2.99
CA GLU A 70 -3.59 -2.56 3.57
C GLU A 70 -4.56 -3.23 2.60
N GLY A 71 -4.57 -2.84 1.33
CA GLY A 71 -5.39 -3.48 0.32
C GLY A 71 -5.09 -4.97 0.17
N ALA A 72 -3.83 -5.40 0.28
CA ALA A 72 -3.46 -6.81 0.24
C ALA A 72 -3.96 -7.57 1.49
N ARG A 73 -3.85 -6.97 2.68
CA ARG A 73 -4.36 -7.54 3.95
C ARG A 73 -5.88 -7.69 3.91
N LEU A 74 -6.59 -6.66 3.48
CA LEU A 74 -8.05 -6.68 3.34
C LEU A 74 -8.52 -7.73 2.32
N ALA A 75 -7.84 -7.84 1.18
CA ALA A 75 -8.14 -8.86 0.17
C ALA A 75 -7.95 -10.28 0.74
N TYR A 76 -6.87 -10.49 1.49
CA TYR A 76 -6.61 -11.76 2.16
C TYR A 76 -7.71 -12.10 3.17
N ALA A 77 -7.98 -11.16 4.09
CA ALA A 77 -8.98 -11.35 5.14
C ALA A 77 -10.39 -11.62 4.58
N SER A 78 -10.74 -10.95 3.47
CA SER A 78 -12.04 -11.18 2.81
C SER A 78 -12.17 -12.56 2.19
N LEU A 79 -11.11 -13.06 1.54
CA LEU A 79 -11.09 -14.42 1.00
C LEU A 79 -11.10 -15.47 2.13
N GLU A 80 -10.39 -15.21 3.22
CA GLU A 80 -10.41 -16.08 4.41
C GLU A 80 -11.80 -16.12 5.05
N ALA A 81 -12.45 -14.97 5.22
CA ALA A 81 -13.82 -14.88 5.72
C ALA A 81 -14.85 -15.59 4.81
N ALA A 82 -14.58 -15.65 3.50
CA ALA A 82 -15.37 -16.40 2.53
C ALA A 82 -15.05 -17.91 2.53
N GLY A 83 -14.18 -18.41 3.41
CA GLY A 83 -13.81 -19.82 3.50
C GLY A 83 -12.87 -20.32 2.41
N LEU A 84 -12.20 -19.43 1.68
CA LEU A 84 -11.39 -19.78 0.51
C LEU A 84 -9.92 -20.09 0.82
N ALA A 85 -9.49 -20.04 2.08
CA ALA A 85 -8.16 -20.37 2.58
C ALA A 85 -7.00 -19.89 1.67
N PRO A 86 -6.88 -18.57 1.42
CA PRO A 86 -5.83 -18.04 0.53
C PRO A 86 -4.44 -18.23 1.13
N THR A 87 -3.41 -18.21 0.28
CA THR A 87 -2.01 -18.18 0.69
C THR A 87 -1.45 -16.78 0.52
N ALA A 88 -0.87 -16.19 1.57
CA ALA A 88 -0.22 -14.90 1.50
C ALA A 88 1.27 -15.03 1.15
N PHE A 89 1.76 -14.18 0.25
CA PHE A 89 3.16 -14.03 -0.11
C PHE A 89 3.59 -12.60 0.21
N ASP A 90 4.34 -12.42 1.30
CA ASP A 90 4.82 -11.09 1.66
C ASP A 90 5.99 -10.67 0.76
N LEU A 91 5.79 -9.59 0.02
CA LEU A 91 6.79 -8.97 -0.84
C LEU A 91 7.57 -7.86 -0.13
N SER A 92 7.15 -7.42 1.06
CA SER A 92 7.78 -6.29 1.78
C SER A 92 9.29 -6.44 1.94
N PRO A 93 9.84 -7.63 2.28
CA PRO A 93 11.29 -7.82 2.37
C PRO A 93 12.02 -7.60 1.04
N ALA A 94 11.42 -8.02 -0.08
CA ALA A 94 12.02 -7.85 -1.40
C ALA A 94 12.08 -6.39 -1.84
N PHE A 95 11.18 -5.56 -1.30
CA PHE A 95 11.14 -4.12 -1.53
C PHE A 95 11.85 -3.31 -0.43
N GLY A 96 12.40 -3.97 0.59
CA GLY A 96 13.06 -3.30 1.71
C GLY A 96 12.11 -2.46 2.59
N GLN A 97 10.84 -2.85 2.66
CA GLN A 97 9.75 -2.11 3.32
C GLN A 97 9.09 -2.94 4.42
N VAL A 98 9.87 -3.43 5.38
CA VAL A 98 9.33 -4.15 6.54
C VAL A 98 9.17 -3.16 7.69
N GLU A 99 7.93 -2.83 8.02
CA GLU A 99 7.56 -1.82 9.02
C GLU A 99 6.63 -2.40 10.10
N LEU A 100 5.88 -3.44 9.76
CA LEU A 100 4.95 -4.11 10.66
C LEU A 100 5.52 -5.48 11.05
N ASP A 101 5.52 -5.76 12.35
CA ASP A 101 5.83 -7.10 12.89
C ASP A 101 4.53 -7.89 13.03
N GLU A 102 3.96 -8.27 11.90
CA GLU A 102 2.82 -9.19 11.87
C GLU A 102 3.38 -10.60 11.78
N GLY A 103 3.52 -11.27 12.92
CA GLY A 103 4.09 -12.59 13.10
C GLY A 103 3.76 -13.55 11.94
N ALA A 104 4.70 -13.64 10.99
CA ALA A 104 4.52 -14.35 9.75
C ALA A 104 4.39 -15.85 10.00
N ARG A 105 3.20 -16.42 9.88
CA ARG A 105 3.00 -17.85 9.81
C ARG A 105 3.23 -18.31 8.37
N ARG A 106 4.22 -19.19 8.19
CA ARG A 106 4.54 -19.77 6.87
C ARG A 106 3.62 -20.95 6.59
N ARG A 107 2.80 -20.90 5.56
CA ARG A 107 2.13 -22.06 5.00
C ARG A 107 2.97 -22.67 3.86
N PRO A 108 3.04 -24.01 3.73
CA PRO A 108 3.67 -24.65 2.59
C PRO A 108 2.99 -24.21 1.29
N VAL A 109 3.76 -23.81 0.30
CA VAL A 109 3.25 -23.45 -1.02
C VAL A 109 3.12 -24.70 -1.85
N THR A 110 1.93 -24.97 -2.37
CA THR A 110 1.73 -25.97 -3.42
C THR A 110 2.16 -25.36 -4.75
N PRO A 111 3.22 -25.84 -5.42
CA PRO A 111 3.60 -25.33 -6.74
C PRO A 111 2.52 -25.60 -7.78
N GLY A 112 2.36 -24.68 -8.71
CA GLY A 112 1.93 -25.05 -10.06
C GLY A 112 0.46 -25.00 -10.41
N ALA A 113 -0.48 -24.59 -9.53
CA ALA A 113 -1.90 -24.48 -9.90
C ALA A 113 -2.59 -23.29 -9.25
N GLY A 114 -3.74 -22.90 -9.80
CA GLY A 114 -4.62 -21.89 -9.25
C GLY A 114 -4.34 -20.48 -9.71
N SER A 115 -4.76 -19.49 -8.93
CA SER A 115 -4.63 -18.07 -9.24
C SER A 115 -3.65 -17.38 -8.28
N LEU A 116 -2.92 -16.38 -8.80
CA LEU A 116 -2.04 -15.53 -8.01
C LEU A 116 -2.43 -14.06 -8.26
N ILE A 117 -2.95 -13.41 -7.24
CA ILE A 117 -3.27 -11.98 -7.26
C ILE A 117 -2.03 -11.22 -6.76
N VAL A 118 -1.42 -10.42 -7.64
CA VAL A 118 -0.30 -9.56 -7.28
C VAL A 118 -0.83 -8.17 -6.96
N HIS A 119 -0.91 -7.87 -5.68
CA HIS A 119 -1.44 -6.62 -5.16
C HIS A 119 -0.36 -5.54 -5.13
N HIS A 120 0.04 -5.13 -6.32
CA HIS A 120 1.04 -4.08 -6.53
C HIS A 120 0.92 -3.48 -7.93
N ASN A 121 1.21 -2.18 -8.06
CA ASN A 121 1.10 -1.46 -9.32
C ASN A 121 2.14 -1.91 -10.35
N ALA A 122 1.83 -1.66 -11.63
CA ALA A 122 2.55 -2.13 -12.80
C ALA A 122 4.08 -1.96 -12.80
N PRO A 123 4.68 -0.83 -12.40
CA PRO A 123 6.13 -0.67 -12.48
C PRO A 123 6.90 -1.70 -11.65
N TYR A 124 6.29 -2.15 -10.57
CA TYR A 124 6.88 -3.07 -9.58
C TYR A 124 6.55 -4.54 -9.85
N LEU A 125 5.62 -4.82 -10.76
CA LEU A 125 5.16 -6.18 -11.04
C LEU A 125 6.29 -7.13 -11.47
N PRO A 126 7.21 -6.77 -12.40
CA PRO A 126 8.31 -7.65 -12.75
C PRO A 126 9.20 -7.99 -11.55
N HIS A 127 9.47 -7.01 -10.67
CA HIS A 127 10.25 -7.23 -9.46
C HIS A 127 9.53 -8.16 -8.48
N ALA A 128 8.23 -7.98 -8.29
CA ALA A 128 7.39 -8.86 -7.47
C ALA A 128 7.43 -10.32 -7.98
N LEU A 129 7.27 -10.54 -9.28
CA LEU A 129 7.32 -11.87 -9.88
C LEU A 129 8.72 -12.51 -9.82
N TRP A 130 9.77 -11.71 -9.97
CA TRP A 130 11.14 -12.18 -9.81
C TRP A 130 11.41 -12.61 -8.34
N ALA A 131 10.98 -11.81 -7.36
CA ALA A 131 11.10 -12.13 -5.94
C ALA A 131 10.30 -13.39 -5.55
N LEU A 132 9.12 -13.60 -6.13
CA LEU A 132 8.33 -14.83 -5.95
C LEU A 132 9.02 -16.06 -6.54
N GLY A 133 9.74 -15.88 -7.65
CA GLY A 133 10.43 -16.95 -8.34
C GLY A 133 9.52 -17.81 -9.22
N ARG A 134 10.13 -18.49 -10.19
CA ARG A 134 9.43 -19.26 -11.23
C ARG A 134 8.49 -20.34 -10.67
N ALA A 135 8.88 -21.02 -9.59
CA ALA A 135 8.08 -22.09 -9.01
C ALA A 135 6.71 -21.62 -8.48
N ARG A 136 6.62 -20.37 -8.01
CA ARG A 136 5.37 -19.79 -7.50
C ARG A 136 4.52 -19.13 -8.58
N VAL A 137 5.11 -18.81 -9.74
CA VAL A 137 4.42 -18.15 -10.87
C VAL A 137 3.91 -19.17 -11.89
N ARG A 138 4.71 -20.21 -12.18
CA ARG A 138 4.41 -21.20 -13.20
C ARG A 138 3.09 -21.94 -12.92
N GLY A 139 2.29 -22.19 -13.95
CA GLY A 139 1.00 -22.89 -13.88
C GLY A 139 -0.14 -22.07 -13.31
N ARG A 140 0.11 -20.85 -12.82
CA ARG A 140 -0.91 -19.99 -12.21
C ARG A 140 -1.45 -18.95 -13.18
N ARG A 141 -2.75 -18.63 -12.99
CA ARG A 141 -3.35 -17.43 -13.57
C ARG A 141 -2.87 -16.23 -12.79
N ILE A 142 -2.11 -15.34 -13.43
CA ILE A 142 -1.55 -14.15 -12.78
C ILE A 142 -2.49 -12.97 -12.99
N ILE A 143 -2.93 -12.38 -11.89
CA ILE A 143 -3.88 -11.27 -11.83
C ILE A 143 -3.14 -10.08 -11.21
N GLY A 144 -3.11 -8.94 -11.89
CA GLY A 144 -2.57 -7.70 -11.31
C GLY A 144 -3.70 -6.92 -10.64
N TYR A 145 -3.58 -6.60 -9.37
CA TYR A 145 -4.48 -5.66 -8.72
C TYR A 145 -3.84 -4.28 -8.71
N TRP A 146 -4.37 -3.36 -9.53
CA TRP A 146 -3.81 -2.04 -9.76
C TRP A 146 -4.71 -0.93 -9.25
N ALA A 147 -4.15 -0.04 -8.44
CA ALA A 147 -4.79 1.19 -7.99
C ALA A 147 -4.15 2.39 -8.71
N TRP A 148 -4.98 3.20 -9.39
CA TRP A 148 -4.52 4.36 -10.14
C TRP A 148 -5.56 5.49 -10.06
N GLU A 149 -5.11 6.72 -9.87
CA GLU A 149 -5.97 7.87 -9.57
C GLU A 149 -6.06 8.88 -10.72
N LEU A 150 -5.43 8.64 -11.86
CA LEU A 150 -5.46 9.54 -13.01
C LEU A 150 -6.16 8.90 -14.22
N PRO A 151 -6.73 9.71 -15.16
CA PRO A 151 -7.52 9.19 -16.26
C PRO A 151 -6.71 8.47 -17.35
N ARG A 152 -5.39 8.54 -17.29
CA ARG A 152 -4.48 7.87 -18.23
C ARG A 152 -3.37 7.17 -17.48
N LEU A 153 -3.05 5.95 -17.91
CA LEU A 153 -1.89 5.22 -17.40
C LEU A 153 -0.58 5.85 -17.90
N PRO A 154 0.48 5.87 -17.08
CA PRO A 154 1.83 6.15 -17.55
C PRO A 154 2.25 5.14 -18.62
N THR A 155 2.91 5.59 -19.70
CA THR A 155 3.35 4.74 -20.81
C THR A 155 4.21 3.54 -20.39
N GLY A 156 5.02 3.69 -19.35
CA GLY A 156 5.86 2.61 -18.80
C GLY A 156 5.08 1.43 -18.19
N TRP A 157 3.78 1.58 -17.88
CA TRP A 157 2.97 0.51 -17.29
C TRP A 157 2.61 -0.59 -18.28
N GLN A 158 2.49 -0.26 -19.57
CA GLN A 158 2.15 -1.21 -20.63
C GLN A 158 3.13 -2.40 -20.70
N ALA A 159 4.42 -2.14 -20.49
CA ALA A 159 5.43 -3.20 -20.49
C ALA A 159 5.20 -4.31 -19.45
N SER A 160 4.48 -4.01 -18.38
CA SER A 160 4.14 -4.98 -17.32
C SER A 160 2.93 -5.85 -17.66
N MET A 161 2.11 -5.45 -18.61
CA MET A 161 0.89 -6.20 -18.98
C MET A 161 1.18 -7.60 -19.53
N ARG A 162 2.35 -7.80 -20.13
CA ARG A 162 2.79 -9.12 -20.63
C ARG A 162 2.92 -10.18 -19.52
N TYR A 163 3.02 -9.76 -18.27
CA TYR A 163 3.15 -10.66 -17.12
C TYR A 163 1.80 -11.04 -16.49
N LEU A 164 0.69 -10.56 -17.04
CA LEU A 164 -0.65 -10.74 -16.48
C LEU A 164 -1.55 -11.46 -17.47
N HIS A 165 -2.56 -12.16 -16.95
CA HIS A 165 -3.66 -12.69 -17.74
C HIS A 165 -4.85 -11.73 -17.71
N GLU A 166 -5.06 -11.07 -16.57
CA GLU A 166 -6.12 -10.08 -16.36
C GLU A 166 -5.70 -9.05 -15.31
N ILE A 167 -6.44 -7.97 -15.23
CA ILE A 167 -6.18 -6.86 -14.31
C ILE A 167 -7.45 -6.57 -13.52
N TRP A 168 -7.30 -6.48 -12.21
CA TRP A 168 -8.34 -6.04 -11.29
C TRP A 168 -8.06 -4.63 -10.83
N VAL A 169 -9.10 -3.83 -10.69
CA VAL A 169 -9.00 -2.42 -10.31
C VAL A 169 -10.12 -2.03 -9.35
N PRO A 170 -9.91 -1.03 -8.45
CA PRO A 170 -10.87 -0.74 -7.40
C PRO A 170 -12.13 0.00 -7.87
N SER A 171 -12.15 0.59 -9.05
CA SER A 171 -13.26 1.43 -9.53
C SER A 171 -13.42 1.41 -11.03
N THR A 172 -14.59 1.84 -11.51
CA THR A 172 -14.86 2.04 -12.94
C THR A 172 -13.95 3.11 -13.54
N PHE A 173 -13.63 4.16 -12.80
CA PHE A 173 -12.68 5.19 -13.22
C PHE A 173 -11.30 4.59 -13.54
N THR A 174 -10.78 3.75 -12.64
CA THR A 174 -9.50 3.08 -12.88
C THR A 174 -9.59 2.06 -14.01
N ARG A 175 -10.73 1.34 -14.13
CA ARG A 175 -10.96 0.41 -15.25
C ARG A 175 -10.84 1.12 -16.58
N ASP A 176 -11.48 2.27 -16.73
CA ASP A 176 -11.51 3.00 -18.01
C ASP A 176 -10.10 3.49 -18.39
N ALA A 177 -9.32 3.95 -17.41
CA ALA A 177 -7.92 4.33 -17.63
C ALA A 177 -7.02 3.13 -18.03
N VAL A 178 -7.25 1.94 -17.46
CA VAL A 178 -6.47 0.74 -17.74
C VAL A 178 -6.90 0.11 -19.07
N ALA A 179 -8.20 -0.04 -19.30
CA ALA A 179 -8.75 -0.67 -20.50
C ALA A 179 -8.38 0.09 -21.79
N ALA A 180 -8.22 1.40 -21.70
CA ALA A 180 -7.73 2.21 -22.84
C ALA A 180 -6.28 1.87 -23.27
N ALA A 181 -5.54 1.10 -22.47
CA ALA A 181 -4.13 0.79 -22.68
C ALA A 181 -3.84 -0.70 -22.93
N THR A 182 -4.86 -1.58 -22.94
CA THR A 182 -4.70 -3.04 -23.07
C THR A 182 -5.94 -3.72 -23.61
N ASP A 183 -5.73 -4.85 -24.32
CA ASP A 183 -6.79 -5.77 -24.75
C ASP A 183 -7.07 -6.87 -23.71
N LYS A 184 -6.35 -6.89 -22.59
CA LYS A 184 -6.57 -7.89 -21.54
C LYS A 184 -7.86 -7.59 -20.77
N PRO A 185 -8.53 -8.63 -20.20
CA PRO A 185 -9.68 -8.43 -19.33
C PRO A 185 -9.35 -7.50 -18.15
N VAL A 186 -10.18 -6.48 -17.92
CA VAL A 186 -10.07 -5.55 -16.80
C VAL A 186 -11.37 -5.60 -16.00
N HIS A 187 -11.28 -6.04 -14.75
CA HIS A 187 -12.44 -6.23 -13.87
C HIS A 187 -12.43 -5.22 -12.73
N VAL A 188 -13.61 -4.68 -12.41
CA VAL A 188 -13.80 -3.83 -11.22
C VAL A 188 -13.98 -4.73 -10.02
N MET A 189 -13.02 -4.68 -9.11
CA MET A 189 -13.00 -5.38 -7.82
C MET A 189 -12.73 -4.33 -6.73
N PRO A 190 -13.76 -3.74 -6.13
CA PRO A 190 -13.58 -2.74 -5.08
C PRO A 190 -12.73 -3.25 -3.92
N HIS A 191 -12.04 -2.35 -3.24
CA HIS A 191 -11.33 -2.73 -2.02
C HIS A 191 -12.33 -3.30 -1.01
N PRO A 192 -12.06 -4.47 -0.43
CA PRO A 192 -12.90 -5.00 0.64
C PRO A 192 -12.89 -4.06 1.84
N LEU A 193 -14.00 -4.02 2.55
CA LEU A 193 -14.13 -3.32 3.82
C LEU A 193 -14.33 -4.38 4.90
N GLN A 194 -13.58 -4.28 5.99
CA GLN A 194 -13.90 -5.05 7.18
C GLN A 194 -14.93 -4.27 8.00
N PRO A 195 -16.02 -4.92 8.46
CA PRO A 195 -16.91 -4.32 9.44
C PRO A 195 -16.08 -4.02 10.70
N THR A 196 -15.88 -2.76 11.01
CA THR A 196 -15.22 -2.36 12.25
C THR A 196 -16.25 -2.48 13.37
N ALA A 197 -15.97 -3.28 14.39
CA ALA A 197 -16.74 -3.21 15.64
C ALA A 197 -16.72 -1.76 16.13
N ALA A 198 -17.77 -1.33 16.83
CA ALA A 198 -17.85 0.02 17.40
C ALA A 198 -16.58 0.32 18.19
N THR A 199 -15.75 1.19 17.64
CA THR A 199 -14.47 1.55 18.26
C THR A 199 -14.68 2.73 19.17
N PRO A 200 -14.22 2.67 20.45
CA PRO A 200 -14.32 3.81 21.36
C PRO A 200 -13.58 5.02 20.80
N LYS A 201 -14.17 6.21 20.96
CA LYS A 201 -13.49 7.48 20.67
C LYS A 201 -12.31 7.64 21.62
N MET A 202 -11.11 7.79 21.10
CA MET A 202 -9.91 7.91 21.92
C MET A 202 -9.41 9.37 21.99
N ARG A 203 -10.30 10.36 22.15
CA ARG A 203 -9.94 11.78 22.17
C ARG A 203 -8.87 12.10 23.20
N GLY A 204 -9.06 11.66 24.45
CA GLY A 204 -8.10 11.90 25.54
C GLY A 204 -6.71 11.35 25.26
N LYS A 205 -6.59 10.17 24.62
CA LYS A 205 -5.31 9.57 24.27
C LYS A 205 -4.49 10.44 23.28
N PHE A 206 -5.18 11.16 22.42
CA PHE A 206 -4.55 12.01 21.39
C PHE A 206 -4.55 13.50 21.76
N GLY A 207 -4.90 13.85 22.99
CA GLY A 207 -4.97 15.23 23.44
C GLY A 207 -6.03 16.07 22.71
N LEU A 208 -7.10 15.41 22.22
CA LEU A 208 -8.21 16.07 21.53
C LEU A 208 -9.31 16.42 22.56
N PRO A 209 -9.82 17.67 22.56
CA PRO A 209 -10.87 18.06 23.50
C PRO A 209 -12.17 17.29 23.24
N GLU A 210 -12.84 16.84 24.30
CA GLU A 210 -14.05 16.01 24.21
C GLU A 210 -15.21 16.71 23.49
N GLN A 211 -15.36 18.02 23.68
CA GLN A 211 -16.47 18.81 23.15
C GLN A 211 -16.13 19.57 21.86
N ALA A 212 -14.89 19.47 21.37
CA ALA A 212 -14.50 20.13 20.14
C ALA A 212 -15.03 19.40 18.90
N LEU A 213 -15.29 20.13 17.81
CA LEU A 213 -15.39 19.54 16.49
C LEU A 213 -13.99 19.21 16.01
N VAL A 214 -13.76 17.93 15.76
CA VAL A 214 -12.45 17.40 15.34
C VAL A 214 -12.48 17.09 13.85
N VAL A 215 -11.64 17.79 13.09
CA VAL A 215 -11.35 17.51 11.68
C VAL A 215 -10.06 16.69 11.65
N LEU A 216 -10.06 15.54 10.97
CA LEU A 216 -8.89 14.67 10.86
C LEU A 216 -8.38 14.62 9.41
N ASN A 217 -7.08 14.86 9.25
CA ASN A 217 -6.36 14.63 8.02
C ASN A 217 -5.26 13.56 8.25
N VAL A 218 -5.22 12.52 7.41
CA VAL A 218 -4.29 11.39 7.57
C VAL A 218 -3.47 11.22 6.31
N PHE A 219 -2.14 11.25 6.44
CA PHE A 219 -1.26 11.01 5.32
C PHE A 219 0.15 10.58 5.74
N HIS A 220 0.90 10.06 4.77
CA HIS A 220 2.31 9.74 4.90
C HIS A 220 3.12 10.87 4.25
N LEU A 221 4.06 11.48 4.97
CA LEU A 221 4.78 12.67 4.50
C LEU A 221 5.65 12.39 3.27
N GLY A 222 6.21 11.19 3.18
CA GLY A 222 6.97 10.72 2.01
C GLY A 222 6.13 10.26 0.82
N SER A 223 4.80 10.21 0.95
CA SER A 223 3.89 10.04 -0.18
C SER A 223 3.82 11.35 -0.98
N ALA A 224 3.26 11.34 -2.19
CA ALA A 224 3.13 12.54 -3.02
C ALA A 224 2.45 13.69 -2.25
N PHE A 225 3.24 14.55 -1.60
CA PHE A 225 2.78 15.62 -0.70
C PHE A 225 1.78 16.54 -1.38
N ALA A 226 2.07 16.93 -2.64
CA ALA A 226 1.16 17.74 -3.44
C ALA A 226 -0.19 17.04 -3.69
N ARG A 227 -0.20 15.72 -3.90
CA ARG A 227 -1.44 14.95 -4.12
C ARG A 227 -2.29 14.83 -2.85
N LYS A 228 -1.64 14.63 -1.70
CA LYS A 228 -2.33 14.58 -0.40
C LYS A 228 -2.77 15.96 0.10
N ASN A 229 -2.13 17.01 -0.41
CA ASN A 229 -2.49 18.41 -0.26
C ASN A 229 -2.80 18.86 1.20
N PRO A 230 -2.00 18.50 2.20
CA PRO A 230 -2.26 18.87 3.59
C PRO A 230 -2.23 20.39 3.80
N LEU A 231 -1.52 21.13 2.96
CA LEU A 231 -1.49 22.60 3.04
C LEU A 231 -2.85 23.21 2.74
N ALA A 232 -3.58 22.66 1.76
CA ALA A 232 -4.96 23.12 1.49
C ALA A 232 -5.90 22.72 2.62
N ALA A 233 -5.73 21.56 3.25
CA ALA A 233 -6.49 21.17 4.43
C ALA A 233 -6.29 22.16 5.58
N VAL A 234 -5.04 22.55 5.87
CA VAL A 234 -4.71 23.58 6.86
C VAL A 234 -5.31 24.93 6.50
N ALA A 235 -5.16 25.37 5.24
CA ALA A 235 -5.68 26.66 4.78
C ALA A 235 -7.23 26.71 4.86
N ALA A 236 -7.91 25.64 4.44
CA ALA A 236 -9.36 25.52 4.52
C ALA A 236 -9.86 25.53 5.97
N PHE A 237 -9.21 24.79 6.86
CA PHE A 237 -9.53 24.77 8.28
C PHE A 237 -9.36 26.16 8.92
N ARG A 238 -8.24 26.83 8.68
CA ARG A 238 -7.98 28.18 9.18
C ARG A 238 -8.99 29.19 8.63
N LYS A 239 -9.34 29.10 7.36
CA LYS A 239 -10.35 29.97 6.76
C LYS A 239 -11.73 29.77 7.37
N ALA A 240 -12.11 28.52 7.66
CA ALA A 240 -13.43 28.18 8.18
C ALA A 240 -13.57 28.51 9.67
N PHE A 241 -12.53 28.26 10.46
CA PHE A 241 -12.65 28.23 11.92
C PHE A 241 -11.71 29.20 12.65
N GLY A 242 -10.68 29.75 11.96
CA GLY A 242 -9.69 30.62 12.61
C GLY A 242 -8.96 29.91 13.75
N GLU A 243 -8.87 30.60 14.90
CA GLU A 243 -8.18 30.09 16.10
C GLU A 243 -9.16 29.62 17.20
N ARG A 244 -10.38 29.28 16.83
CA ARG A 244 -11.40 28.81 17.78
C ARG A 244 -10.93 27.54 18.49
N ALA A 245 -10.91 27.59 19.83
CA ALA A 245 -10.47 26.46 20.67
C ALA A 245 -11.41 25.24 20.65
N ASP A 246 -12.70 25.47 20.29
CA ASP A 246 -13.72 24.43 20.16
C ASP A 246 -13.72 23.77 18.75
N ARG A 247 -12.70 24.04 17.92
CA ARG A 247 -12.46 23.45 16.62
C ARG A 247 -11.02 23.01 16.51
N VAL A 248 -10.78 21.76 16.23
CA VAL A 248 -9.41 21.17 16.20
C VAL A 248 -9.17 20.48 14.86
N LEU A 249 -8.05 20.80 14.22
CA LEU A 249 -7.51 20.02 13.11
C LEU A 249 -6.47 19.05 13.67
N ALA A 250 -6.76 17.76 13.65
CA ALA A 250 -5.80 16.71 13.95
C ALA A 250 -5.13 16.26 12.65
N ILE A 251 -3.82 16.36 12.57
CA ILE A 251 -3.03 15.90 11.41
C ILE A 251 -2.25 14.68 11.86
N LYS A 252 -2.67 13.50 11.40
CA LYS A 252 -1.97 12.25 11.63
C LYS A 252 -1.00 12.00 10.49
N LEU A 253 0.29 11.92 10.80
CA LEU A 253 1.31 11.72 9.79
C LEU A 253 2.37 10.70 10.20
N ILE A 254 2.96 10.04 9.20
CA ILE A 254 4.19 9.27 9.33
C ILE A 254 5.27 10.05 8.55
N ASP A 255 6.36 10.39 9.25
CA ASP A 255 7.52 11.07 8.65
C ASP A 255 8.62 10.04 8.36
N ASN A 256 9.04 9.97 7.12
CA ASN A 256 10.13 9.10 6.64
C ASN A 256 11.33 9.90 6.13
N GLY A 257 11.54 11.12 6.65
CA GLY A 257 12.67 11.97 6.31
C GLY A 257 12.44 12.93 5.14
N ALA A 258 11.17 13.21 4.78
CA ALA A 258 10.81 14.20 3.75
C ALA A 258 10.99 15.65 4.25
N ALA A 259 12.21 16.07 4.53
CA ALA A 259 12.55 17.33 5.21
C ALA A 259 11.95 18.58 4.54
N GLY A 260 11.80 18.61 3.22
CA GLY A 260 11.16 19.71 2.50
C GLY A 260 9.68 19.85 2.86
N ALA A 261 8.92 18.78 2.66
CA ALA A 261 7.50 18.71 2.96
C ALA A 261 7.22 18.99 4.46
N ARG A 262 8.11 18.51 5.33
CA ARG A 262 8.03 18.78 6.77
C ARG A 262 8.15 20.26 7.11
N ARG A 263 9.11 20.96 6.49
CA ARG A 263 9.28 22.42 6.69
C ARG A 263 8.06 23.20 6.21
N GLU A 264 7.51 22.86 5.05
CA GLU A 264 6.31 23.49 4.51
C GLU A 264 5.10 23.29 5.43
N LEU A 265 4.87 22.07 5.92
CA LEU A 265 3.80 21.79 6.86
C LEU A 265 3.97 22.56 8.16
N ASN A 266 5.17 22.54 8.75
CA ASN A 266 5.44 23.27 10.00
C ASN A 266 5.22 24.78 9.85
N ALA A 267 5.61 25.36 8.72
CA ALA A 267 5.34 26.78 8.43
C ALA A 267 3.84 27.07 8.32
N ALA A 268 3.08 26.18 7.68
CA ALA A 268 1.62 26.35 7.51
C ALA A 268 0.85 26.29 8.82
N ILE A 269 1.29 25.48 9.80
CA ILE A 269 0.63 25.31 11.10
C ILE A 269 1.19 26.22 12.19
N ALA A 270 2.24 26.98 11.90
CA ALA A 270 2.88 27.84 12.88
C ALA A 270 1.89 28.83 13.49
N GLY A 271 1.93 28.98 14.82
CA GLY A 271 1.06 29.88 15.58
C GLY A 271 -0.38 29.39 15.77
N ALA A 272 -0.80 28.25 15.18
CA ALA A 272 -2.16 27.74 15.32
C ALA A 272 -2.30 26.84 16.57
N GLY A 273 -2.88 27.37 17.65
CA GLY A 273 -3.09 26.64 18.91
C GLY A 273 -4.13 25.52 18.80
N ASN A 274 -4.94 25.48 17.75
CA ASN A 274 -5.99 24.50 17.52
C ASN A 274 -5.65 23.47 16.40
N ILE A 275 -4.37 23.38 16.00
CA ILE A 275 -3.89 22.32 15.11
C ILE A 275 -2.99 21.37 15.92
N ARG A 276 -3.25 20.09 15.85
CA ARG A 276 -2.52 19.02 16.56
C ARG A 276 -1.85 18.08 15.57
N LEU A 277 -0.53 17.86 15.75
CA LEU A 277 0.20 16.82 15.03
C LEU A 277 0.19 15.54 15.87
N ILE A 278 -0.18 14.42 15.22
CA ILE A 278 -0.11 13.07 15.78
C ILE A 278 0.87 12.30 14.89
N GLU A 279 2.07 12.06 15.41
CA GLU A 279 3.18 11.55 14.64
C GLU A 279 3.47 10.07 14.91
N GLY A 280 4.16 9.45 13.98
CA GLY A 280 4.62 8.08 14.11
C GLY A 280 3.59 7.04 13.68
N MET A 281 3.96 5.77 13.81
CA MET A 281 3.08 4.65 13.52
C MET A 281 2.16 4.39 14.70
N LEU A 282 0.89 4.14 14.45
CA LEU A 282 -0.08 3.76 15.46
C LEU A 282 -0.45 2.27 15.29
N PRO A 283 -0.63 1.54 16.38
CA PRO A 283 -1.31 0.25 16.35
C PRO A 283 -2.69 0.36 15.70
N GLU A 284 -3.19 -0.72 15.09
CA GLU A 284 -4.47 -0.73 14.37
C GLU A 284 -5.63 -0.23 15.24
N ALA A 285 -5.72 -0.71 16.49
CA ALA A 285 -6.76 -0.27 17.45
C ALA A 285 -6.69 1.22 17.77
N ASP A 286 -5.48 1.80 17.86
CA ASP A 286 -5.28 3.22 18.10
C ASP A 286 -5.67 4.06 16.88
N MET A 287 -5.32 3.58 15.68
CA MET A 287 -5.71 4.24 14.45
C MET A 287 -7.24 4.23 14.29
N ALA A 288 -7.89 3.10 14.56
CA ALA A 288 -9.34 3.01 14.58
C ALA A 288 -9.97 3.95 15.62
N GLY A 289 -9.41 4.02 16.82
CA GLY A 289 -9.85 4.95 17.87
C GLY A 289 -9.67 6.42 17.51
N LEU A 290 -8.60 6.76 16.79
CA LEU A 290 -8.38 8.11 16.27
C LEU A 290 -9.40 8.47 15.17
N MET A 291 -9.66 7.54 14.23
CA MET A 291 -10.68 7.71 13.21
C MET A 291 -12.07 7.91 13.83
N ALA A 292 -12.42 7.11 14.85
CA ALA A 292 -13.68 7.25 15.58
C ALA A 292 -13.77 8.55 16.40
N ALA A 293 -12.64 9.15 16.80
CA ALA A 293 -12.58 10.42 17.52
C ALA A 293 -12.87 11.64 16.65
N ALA A 294 -12.76 11.51 15.31
CA ALA A 294 -13.01 12.58 14.38
C ALA A 294 -14.51 12.74 14.08
N ASP A 295 -14.94 13.97 13.88
CA ASP A 295 -16.28 14.30 13.39
C ASP A 295 -16.29 14.47 11.87
N ILE A 296 -15.15 14.89 11.29
CA ILE A 296 -14.94 15.06 9.85
C ILE A 296 -13.57 14.50 9.48
N VAL A 297 -13.49 13.74 8.40
CA VAL A 297 -12.22 13.27 7.80
C VAL A 297 -12.06 13.89 6.42
N ILE A 298 -10.87 14.46 6.14
CA ILE A 298 -10.54 15.15 4.88
C ILE A 298 -9.23 14.66 4.28
#